data_f61fdef5c18a9660a046c0d6249ec0cd
#
_entry.id   f61fdef5c18a9660a046c0d6249ec0cd
#
_cell.length_a   1.000
_cell.length_b   1.000
_cell.length_c   1.000
_cell.angle_alpha   90.00
_cell.angle_beta   90.00
_cell.angle_gamma   90.00
#
_symmetry.space_group_name_H-M   'P 1'
#
loop_
_entity.id
_entity.type
_entity.pdbx_description
1 polymer ?
#
loop_
_entity_poly.entity_id
_entity_poly.type
_entity_poly.pdbx_seq_one_letter_code
_entity_poly.pdbx_strand_id
1 'polypeptide(L)'
;MVSLYAVGVAVGAPVLTALTGKWNRKHVLLSLMALFVAGNILAWQAPSYESLILARILTGLAHGVFFSIGSTIATGLVAKEKEASAIAIMFTGLTVALVTGVPLGTWIGQNFGWRATFLVVSALGTLALIGSALLVPSNLKQSKPATLGEQMKVLVQPRLVLVYLMTILGYGGTFTAFTYLAPILQEEAGFAPSAISLIMLVYGVSVAVGNIYGGKLADKKAQSAR
;
A
#
# COMPACT_ATOMS: atom_id res chain seq x y z
N MET A 1 -6.89 -13.82 -7.18
CA MET A 1 -6.22 -12.58 -7.63
C MET A 1 -5.63 -11.75 -6.48
N VAL A 2 -6.40 -11.42 -5.45
CA VAL A 2 -5.93 -10.66 -4.27
C VAL A 2 -4.74 -11.35 -3.59
N SER A 3 -4.82 -12.68 -3.37
CA SER A 3 -3.75 -13.46 -2.74
C SER A 3 -2.43 -13.42 -3.49
N LEU A 4 -2.46 -13.50 -4.83
CA LEU A 4 -1.23 -13.44 -5.66
C LEU A 4 -0.60 -12.05 -5.66
N TYR A 5 -1.41 -11.00 -5.62
CA TYR A 5 -0.93 -9.64 -5.39
C TYR A 5 -0.26 -9.51 -4.02
N ALA A 6 -0.89 -10.04 -2.97
CA ALA A 6 -0.35 -10.02 -1.61
C ALA A 6 0.98 -10.81 -1.50
N VAL A 7 1.10 -11.95 -2.20
CA VAL A 7 2.38 -12.69 -2.31
C VAL A 7 3.43 -11.84 -3.02
N GLY A 8 3.06 -11.15 -4.12
CA GLY A 8 3.96 -10.20 -4.78
C GLY A 8 4.46 -9.09 -3.84
N VAL A 9 3.58 -8.53 -3.01
CA VAL A 9 3.96 -7.55 -1.98
C VAL A 9 4.90 -8.16 -0.94
N ALA A 10 4.55 -9.32 -0.40
CA ALA A 10 5.32 -9.98 0.68
C ALA A 10 6.73 -10.40 0.23
N VAL A 11 6.86 -10.88 -1.00
CA VAL A 11 8.17 -11.28 -1.57
C VAL A 11 8.92 -10.06 -2.12
N GLY A 12 8.21 -9.14 -2.76
CA GLY A 12 8.81 -7.94 -3.35
C GLY A 12 9.47 -7.03 -2.32
N ALA A 13 8.84 -6.82 -1.17
CA ALA A 13 9.37 -5.92 -0.14
C ALA A 13 10.78 -6.29 0.33
N PRO A 14 11.09 -7.49 0.82
CA PRO A 14 12.44 -7.83 1.27
C PRO A 14 13.44 -7.97 0.11
N VAL A 15 13.05 -8.63 -0.98
CA VAL A 15 13.97 -8.93 -2.08
C VAL A 15 14.39 -7.68 -2.82
N LEU A 16 13.43 -6.87 -3.29
CA LEU A 16 13.74 -5.67 -4.06
C LEU A 16 14.36 -4.58 -3.18
N THR A 17 13.97 -4.47 -1.91
CA THR A 17 14.61 -3.53 -0.97
C THR A 17 16.09 -3.89 -0.78
N ALA A 18 16.42 -5.17 -0.65
CA ALA A 18 17.79 -5.63 -0.54
C ALA A 18 18.58 -5.39 -1.83
N LEU A 19 18.02 -5.72 -2.98
CA LEU A 19 18.65 -5.55 -4.29
C LEU A 19 18.90 -4.07 -4.65
N THR A 20 17.97 -3.19 -4.30
CA THR A 20 18.03 -1.77 -4.63
C THR A 20 18.70 -0.93 -3.55
N GLY A 21 19.18 -1.54 -2.46
CA GLY A 21 19.75 -0.85 -1.29
C GLY A 21 20.89 0.12 -1.60
N LYS A 22 21.68 -0.15 -2.66
CA LYS A 22 22.80 0.68 -3.11
C LYS A 22 22.40 1.76 -4.13
N TRP A 23 21.19 1.71 -4.66
CA TRP A 23 20.75 2.61 -5.73
C TRP A 23 20.19 3.92 -5.17
N ASN A 24 20.22 4.97 -5.99
CA ASN A 24 19.62 6.25 -5.63
C ASN A 24 18.12 6.08 -5.36
N ARG A 25 17.65 6.49 -4.17
CA ARG A 25 16.28 6.30 -3.70
C ARG A 25 15.24 6.89 -4.64
N LYS A 26 15.52 8.06 -5.24
CA LYS A 26 14.63 8.67 -6.23
C LYS A 26 14.49 7.79 -7.47
N HIS A 27 15.58 7.28 -8.02
CA HIS A 27 15.51 6.42 -9.21
C HIS A 27 14.77 5.12 -8.92
N VAL A 28 15.00 4.51 -7.74
CA VAL A 28 14.25 3.32 -7.31
C VAL A 28 12.75 3.65 -7.22
N LEU A 29 12.38 4.76 -6.56
CA LEU A 29 10.99 5.19 -6.45
C LEU A 29 10.33 5.33 -7.83
N LEU A 30 10.98 6.07 -8.75
CA LEU A 30 10.45 6.31 -10.09
C LEU A 30 10.31 5.01 -10.89
N SER A 31 11.29 4.10 -10.79
CA SER A 31 11.23 2.79 -11.45
C SER A 31 10.08 1.93 -10.92
N LEU A 32 9.86 1.93 -9.60
CA LEU A 32 8.74 1.22 -8.98
C LEU A 32 7.38 1.80 -9.40
N MET A 33 7.28 3.13 -9.47
CA MET A 33 6.06 3.79 -9.93
C MET A 33 5.80 3.54 -11.41
N ALA A 34 6.85 3.55 -12.26
CA ALA A 34 6.74 3.20 -13.67
C ALA A 34 6.29 1.73 -13.84
N LEU A 35 6.86 0.81 -13.05
CA LEU A 35 6.44 -0.61 -13.03
C LEU A 35 4.98 -0.75 -12.58
N PHE A 36 4.56 0.00 -11.57
CA PHE A 36 3.18 0.02 -11.10
C PHE A 36 2.21 0.51 -12.19
N VAL A 37 2.54 1.61 -12.88
CA VAL A 37 1.74 2.14 -14.00
C VAL A 37 1.67 1.13 -15.14
N ALA A 38 2.81 0.59 -15.57
CA ALA A 38 2.87 -0.41 -16.63
C ALA A 38 2.05 -1.67 -16.28
N GLY A 39 2.18 -2.17 -15.06
CA GLY A 39 1.41 -3.31 -14.59
C GLY A 39 -0.10 -3.06 -14.55
N ASN A 40 -0.55 -1.85 -14.22
CA ASN A 40 -1.97 -1.50 -14.28
C ASN A 40 -2.47 -1.33 -15.73
N ILE A 41 -1.65 -0.81 -16.64
CA ILE A 41 -1.97 -0.78 -18.09
C ILE A 41 -2.09 -2.22 -18.63
N LEU A 42 -1.17 -3.11 -18.28
CA LEU A 42 -1.26 -4.53 -18.64
C LEU A 42 -2.53 -5.19 -18.07
N ALA A 43 -2.91 -4.86 -16.83
CA ALA A 43 -4.14 -5.37 -16.22
C ALA A 43 -5.39 -4.85 -16.96
N TRP A 44 -5.40 -3.58 -17.37
CA TRP A 44 -6.47 -3.00 -18.19
C TRP A 44 -6.64 -3.71 -19.53
N GLN A 45 -5.54 -4.01 -20.20
CA GLN A 45 -5.53 -4.65 -21.52
C GLN A 45 -5.54 -6.18 -21.46
N ALA A 46 -5.53 -6.79 -20.27
CA ALA A 46 -5.37 -8.23 -20.10
C ALA A 46 -6.39 -9.05 -20.91
N PRO A 47 -5.95 -9.84 -21.91
CA PRO A 47 -6.84 -10.66 -22.75
C PRO A 47 -7.25 -11.94 -22.03
N SER A 48 -6.47 -12.42 -21.07
CA SER A 48 -6.69 -13.67 -20.35
C SER A 48 -6.53 -13.51 -18.84
N TYR A 49 -6.95 -14.53 -18.08
CA TYR A 49 -6.79 -14.58 -16.64
C TYR A 49 -5.30 -14.63 -16.23
N GLU A 50 -4.49 -15.35 -16.97
CA GLU A 50 -3.04 -15.51 -16.72
C GLU A 50 -2.31 -14.17 -16.89
N SER A 51 -2.64 -13.42 -17.94
CA SER A 51 -2.05 -12.09 -18.17
C SER A 51 -2.43 -11.10 -17.07
N LEU A 52 -3.67 -11.18 -16.58
CA LEU A 52 -4.11 -10.39 -15.45
C LEU A 52 -3.37 -10.79 -14.15
N ILE A 53 -3.16 -12.08 -13.90
CA ILE A 53 -2.36 -12.56 -12.77
C ILE A 53 -0.93 -11.97 -12.83
N LEU A 54 -0.28 -12.08 -13.99
CA LEU A 54 1.08 -11.54 -14.16
C LEU A 54 1.13 -10.03 -13.87
N ALA A 55 0.18 -9.27 -14.41
CA ALA A 55 0.07 -7.84 -14.14
C ALA A 55 -0.11 -7.55 -12.64
N ARG A 56 -0.89 -8.36 -11.93
CA ARG A 56 -1.12 -8.22 -10.47
C ARG A 56 0.12 -8.57 -9.64
N ILE A 57 0.90 -9.57 -10.05
CA ILE A 57 2.18 -9.89 -9.40
C ILE A 57 3.16 -8.73 -9.58
N LEU A 58 3.31 -8.19 -10.79
CA LEU A 58 4.18 -7.05 -11.08
C LEU A 58 3.82 -5.81 -10.27
N THR A 59 2.53 -5.48 -10.21
CA THR A 59 2.05 -4.35 -9.39
C THR A 59 2.25 -4.60 -7.90
N GLY A 60 2.09 -5.85 -7.43
CA GLY A 60 2.35 -6.24 -6.04
C GLY A 60 3.82 -6.08 -5.65
N LEU A 61 4.74 -6.52 -6.50
CA LEU A 61 6.19 -6.34 -6.29
C LEU A 61 6.54 -4.86 -6.12
N ALA A 62 6.03 -3.99 -7.01
CA ALA A 62 6.26 -2.56 -6.91
C ALA A 62 5.70 -1.96 -5.61
N HIS A 63 4.47 -2.34 -5.23
CA HIS A 63 3.79 -1.85 -4.03
C HIS A 63 4.56 -2.19 -2.76
N GLY A 64 5.05 -3.42 -2.62
CA GLY A 64 5.76 -3.88 -1.42
C GLY A 64 6.99 -3.02 -1.09
N VAL A 65 7.74 -2.60 -2.11
CA VAL A 65 8.94 -1.78 -1.93
C VAL A 65 8.61 -0.31 -1.79
N PHE A 66 7.52 0.15 -2.40
CA PHE A 66 7.13 1.57 -2.42
C PHE A 66 7.06 2.17 -1.01
N PHE A 67 6.42 1.50 -0.06
CA PHE A 67 6.30 2.00 1.32
C PHE A 67 7.65 2.09 2.04
N SER A 68 8.54 1.13 1.83
CA SER A 68 9.89 1.15 2.42
C SER A 68 10.73 2.31 1.88
N ILE A 69 10.76 2.48 0.56
CA ILE A 69 11.50 3.57 -0.10
C ILE A 69 10.86 4.92 0.20
N GLY A 70 9.52 5.00 0.16
CA GLY A 70 8.78 6.22 0.48
C GLY A 70 9.04 6.70 1.91
N SER A 71 9.01 5.80 2.89
CA SER A 71 9.35 6.13 4.29
C SER A 71 10.78 6.65 4.42
N THR A 72 11.74 6.00 3.76
CA THR A 72 13.15 6.43 3.78
C THR A 72 13.31 7.83 3.15
N ILE A 73 12.59 8.11 2.07
CA ILE A 73 12.60 9.43 1.43
C ILE A 73 11.93 10.46 2.35
N ALA A 74 10.74 10.16 2.90
CA ALA A 74 10.00 11.06 3.75
C ALA A 74 10.81 11.48 4.99
N THR A 75 11.48 10.54 5.66
CA THR A 75 12.34 10.82 6.81
C THR A 75 13.61 11.58 6.41
N GLY A 76 14.17 11.30 5.22
CA GLY A 76 15.35 12.00 4.71
C GLY A 76 15.11 13.46 4.32
N LEU A 77 13.86 13.89 4.16
CA LEU A 77 13.46 15.27 3.81
C LEU A 77 13.22 16.18 5.00
N VAL A 78 13.20 15.64 6.21
CA VAL A 78 12.85 16.39 7.43
C VAL A 78 13.92 16.23 8.51
N ALA A 79 13.88 17.11 9.53
CA ALA A 79 14.71 16.96 10.71
C ALA A 79 14.24 15.73 11.54
N LYS A 80 15.16 15.14 12.34
CA LYS A 80 14.91 13.92 13.12
C LYS A 80 13.65 13.98 14.00
N GLU A 81 13.39 15.15 14.56
CA GLU A 81 12.24 15.41 15.44
C GLU A 81 10.88 15.33 14.70
N LYS A 82 10.91 15.37 13.35
CA LYS A 82 9.74 15.35 12.48
C LYS A 82 9.59 14.09 11.66
N GLU A 83 10.46 13.10 11.84
CA GLU A 83 10.44 11.85 11.08
C GLU A 83 9.11 11.09 11.23
N ALA A 84 8.59 10.97 12.45
CA ALA A 84 7.31 10.33 12.70
C ALA A 84 6.14 11.06 12.02
N SER A 85 6.14 12.39 12.04
CA SER A 85 5.13 13.19 11.33
C SER A 85 5.21 13.03 9.82
N ALA A 86 6.40 12.95 9.24
CA ALA A 86 6.58 12.73 7.80
C ALA A 86 6.05 11.36 7.36
N ILE A 87 6.31 10.31 8.15
CA ILE A 87 5.75 8.98 7.92
C ILE A 87 4.22 9.01 8.04
N ALA A 88 3.67 9.68 9.07
CA ALA A 88 2.23 9.81 9.27
C ALA A 88 1.55 10.51 8.08
N ILE A 89 2.14 11.59 7.54
CA ILE A 89 1.64 12.29 6.34
C ILE A 89 1.62 11.34 5.14
N MET A 90 2.70 10.57 4.94
CA MET A 90 2.75 9.58 3.85
C MET A 90 1.62 8.54 3.98
N PHE A 91 1.39 8.00 5.18
CA PHE A 91 0.31 7.04 5.42
C PHE A 91 -1.09 7.65 5.38
N THR A 92 -1.23 8.97 5.52
CA THR A 92 -2.51 9.65 5.30
C THR A 92 -3.03 9.41 3.88
N GLY A 93 -2.14 9.34 2.88
CA GLY A 93 -2.49 8.98 1.52
C GLY A 93 -3.18 7.60 1.42
N LEU A 94 -2.72 6.61 2.19
CA LEU A 94 -3.38 5.29 2.25
C LEU A 94 -4.80 5.39 2.85
N THR A 95 -4.96 6.18 3.91
CA THR A 95 -6.28 6.39 4.53
C THR A 95 -7.25 7.09 3.57
N VAL A 96 -6.79 8.14 2.88
CA VAL A 96 -7.58 8.83 1.84
C VAL A 96 -7.96 7.85 0.73
N ALA A 97 -7.03 7.01 0.27
CA ALA A 97 -7.30 6.01 -0.75
C ALA A 97 -8.34 4.96 -0.29
N LEU A 98 -8.36 4.58 0.98
CA LEU A 98 -9.39 3.68 1.51
C LEU A 98 -10.76 4.35 1.58
N VAL A 99 -10.82 5.60 2.04
CA VAL A 99 -12.09 6.33 2.21
C VAL A 99 -12.72 6.71 0.86
N THR A 100 -11.92 7.14 -0.12
CA THR A 100 -12.41 7.67 -1.39
C THR A 100 -12.16 6.72 -2.57
N GLY A 101 -11.00 6.10 -2.63
CA GLY A 101 -10.58 5.27 -3.76
C GLY A 101 -11.36 3.97 -3.88
N VAL A 102 -11.68 3.32 -2.75
CA VAL A 102 -12.47 2.07 -2.76
C VAL A 102 -13.89 2.30 -3.25
N PRO A 103 -14.68 3.26 -2.71
CA PRO A 103 -16.01 3.56 -3.24
C PRO A 103 -15.99 3.99 -4.71
N LEU A 104 -15.07 4.88 -5.08
CA LEU A 104 -14.92 5.32 -6.47
C LEU A 104 -14.55 4.16 -7.41
N GLY A 105 -13.62 3.30 -6.99
CA GLY A 105 -13.23 2.12 -7.75
C GLY A 105 -14.38 1.15 -7.94
N THR A 106 -15.19 0.94 -6.90
CA THR A 106 -16.40 0.11 -6.98
C THR A 106 -17.42 0.72 -7.94
N TRP A 107 -17.69 2.02 -7.83
CA TRP A 107 -18.60 2.73 -8.71
C TRP A 107 -18.15 2.70 -10.19
N ILE A 108 -16.86 2.95 -10.45
CA ILE A 108 -16.28 2.85 -11.79
C ILE A 108 -16.41 1.43 -12.34
N GLY A 109 -16.10 0.43 -11.53
CA GLY A 109 -16.20 -0.97 -11.93
C GLY A 109 -17.60 -1.41 -12.29
N GLN A 110 -18.60 -0.92 -11.56
CA GLN A 110 -20.02 -1.20 -11.81
C GLN A 110 -20.57 -0.50 -13.06
N ASN A 111 -20.14 0.74 -13.32
CA ASN A 111 -20.71 1.55 -14.43
C ASN A 111 -19.92 1.41 -15.75
N PHE A 112 -18.60 1.22 -15.69
CA PHE A 112 -17.70 1.20 -16.85
C PHE A 112 -16.96 -0.12 -17.03
N GLY A 113 -17.26 -1.10 -16.15
CA GLY A 113 -16.59 -2.39 -16.13
C GLY A 113 -15.26 -2.38 -15.34
N TRP A 114 -14.89 -3.53 -14.83
CA TRP A 114 -13.71 -3.71 -13.95
C TRP A 114 -12.38 -3.25 -14.57
N ARG A 115 -12.25 -3.33 -15.90
CA ARG A 115 -11.05 -2.87 -16.61
C ARG A 115 -10.83 -1.37 -16.47
N ALA A 116 -11.89 -0.57 -16.46
CA ALA A 116 -11.81 0.87 -16.31
C ALA A 116 -11.15 1.30 -14.98
N THR A 117 -11.30 0.49 -13.92
CA THR A 117 -10.63 0.78 -12.64
C THR A 117 -9.11 0.78 -12.78
N PHE A 118 -8.54 -0.16 -13.54
CA PHE A 118 -7.10 -0.21 -13.78
C PHE A 118 -6.60 0.96 -14.63
N LEU A 119 -7.40 1.41 -15.60
CA LEU A 119 -7.07 2.59 -16.39
C LEU A 119 -7.02 3.85 -15.53
N VAL A 120 -8.00 4.05 -14.66
CA VAL A 120 -8.02 5.20 -13.72
C VAL A 120 -6.84 5.14 -12.75
N VAL A 121 -6.53 3.96 -12.21
CA VAL A 121 -5.35 3.76 -11.34
C VAL A 121 -4.05 4.05 -12.09
N SER A 122 -3.95 3.67 -13.38
CA SER A 122 -2.78 4.00 -14.21
C SER A 122 -2.63 5.50 -14.43
N ALA A 123 -3.73 6.21 -14.68
CA ALA A 123 -3.73 7.66 -14.84
C ALA A 123 -3.26 8.37 -13.55
N LEU A 124 -3.83 8.00 -12.40
CA LEU A 124 -3.42 8.52 -11.09
C LEU A 124 -1.96 8.17 -10.77
N GLY A 125 -1.53 6.93 -11.07
CA GLY A 125 -0.15 6.50 -10.92
C GLY A 125 0.81 7.30 -11.79
N THR A 126 0.42 7.64 -13.01
CA THR A 126 1.21 8.49 -13.92
C THR A 126 1.34 9.92 -13.38
N LEU A 127 0.27 10.51 -12.87
CA LEU A 127 0.32 11.82 -12.22
C LEU A 127 1.25 11.81 -11.01
N ALA A 128 1.16 10.76 -10.18
CA ALA A 128 2.03 10.59 -9.02
C ALA A 128 3.50 10.35 -9.43
N LEU A 129 3.76 9.62 -10.52
CA LEU A 129 5.09 9.43 -11.10
C LEU A 129 5.70 10.77 -11.54
N ILE A 130 4.95 11.58 -12.29
CA ILE A 130 5.38 12.91 -12.74
C ILE A 130 5.64 13.81 -11.52
N GLY A 131 4.71 13.87 -10.56
CA GLY A 131 4.87 14.64 -9.34
C GLY A 131 6.12 14.24 -8.56
N SER A 132 6.37 12.94 -8.40
CA SER A 132 7.57 12.42 -7.74
C SER A 132 8.85 12.74 -8.50
N ALA A 133 8.82 12.69 -9.83
CA ALA A 133 9.97 13.05 -10.67
C ALA A 133 10.36 14.53 -10.51
N LEU A 134 9.36 15.40 -10.39
CA LEU A 134 9.57 16.85 -10.28
C LEU A 134 9.91 17.28 -8.85
N LEU A 135 9.24 16.74 -7.84
CA LEU A 135 9.27 17.22 -6.46
C LEU A 135 10.32 16.52 -5.59
N VAL A 136 10.63 15.24 -5.83
CA VAL A 136 11.61 14.51 -5.02
C VAL A 136 13.03 14.89 -5.43
N PRO A 137 13.89 15.39 -4.52
CA PRO A 137 15.26 15.76 -4.84
C PRO A 137 16.12 14.50 -5.13
N SER A 138 17.10 14.66 -6.03
CA SER A 138 18.01 13.57 -6.43
C SER A 138 19.18 13.35 -5.47
N ASN A 139 19.47 14.33 -4.59
CA ASN A 139 20.64 14.39 -3.70
C ASN A 139 20.30 13.94 -2.25
N LEU A 140 19.31 13.07 -2.07
CA LEU A 140 18.97 12.53 -0.76
C LEU A 140 20.17 11.79 -0.16
N LYS A 141 20.51 12.10 1.08
CA LYS A 141 21.55 11.37 1.83
C LYS A 141 21.16 9.90 1.92
N GLN A 142 21.99 9.05 1.36
CA GLN A 142 21.81 7.60 1.46
C GLN A 142 22.39 7.14 2.80
N SER A 143 21.56 6.52 3.62
CA SER A 143 22.04 5.73 4.75
C SER A 143 22.88 4.56 4.22
N LYS A 144 23.94 4.17 4.92
CA LYS A 144 24.69 2.95 4.55
C LYS A 144 23.69 1.79 4.47
N PRO A 145 23.64 1.07 3.34
CA PRO A 145 22.75 -0.08 3.22
C PRO A 145 23.18 -1.13 4.25
N ALA A 146 22.22 -1.57 5.08
CA ALA A 146 22.45 -2.68 5.99
C ALA A 146 22.76 -3.95 5.17
N THR A 147 23.71 -4.73 5.60
CA THR A 147 24.02 -6.01 4.97
C THR A 147 22.84 -6.97 5.12
N LEU A 148 22.70 -7.93 4.19
CA LEU A 148 21.64 -8.96 4.28
C LEU A 148 21.64 -9.68 5.62
N GLY A 149 22.85 -9.94 6.18
CA GLY A 149 22.99 -10.57 7.50
C GLY A 149 22.45 -9.70 8.65
N GLU A 150 22.67 -8.39 8.60
CA GLU A 150 22.10 -7.45 9.58
C GLU A 150 20.59 -7.37 9.47
N GLN A 151 20.07 -7.32 8.25
CA GLN A 151 18.62 -7.33 8.01
C GLN A 151 17.96 -8.62 8.51
N MET A 152 18.57 -9.77 8.24
CA MET A 152 18.06 -11.07 8.73
C MET A 152 18.09 -11.17 10.26
N LYS A 153 19.14 -10.68 10.91
CA LYS A 153 19.22 -10.65 12.39
C LYS A 153 18.07 -9.82 13.00
N VAL A 154 17.73 -8.70 12.36
CA VAL A 154 16.60 -7.88 12.81
C VAL A 154 15.28 -8.62 12.64
N LEU A 155 15.07 -9.30 11.50
CA LEU A 155 13.82 -10.02 11.21
C LEU A 155 13.49 -11.13 12.21
N VAL A 156 14.52 -11.81 12.76
CA VAL A 156 14.34 -12.93 13.70
C VAL A 156 14.30 -12.51 15.17
N GLN A 157 14.36 -11.22 15.49
CA GLN A 157 14.24 -10.76 16.87
C GLN A 157 12.86 -11.14 17.46
N PRO A 158 12.80 -11.79 18.65
CA PRO A 158 11.52 -12.29 19.20
C PRO A 158 10.44 -11.22 19.35
N ARG A 159 10.82 -9.99 19.71
CA ARG A 159 9.88 -8.87 19.82
C ARG A 159 9.27 -8.49 18.47
N LEU A 160 10.07 -8.50 17.41
CA LEU A 160 9.58 -8.20 16.06
C LEU A 160 8.74 -9.34 15.49
N VAL A 161 9.12 -10.60 15.79
CA VAL A 161 8.31 -11.76 15.40
C VAL A 161 6.91 -11.70 16.00
N LEU A 162 6.78 -11.32 17.28
CA LEU A 162 5.48 -11.10 17.90
C LEU A 162 4.68 -9.98 17.20
N VAL A 163 5.32 -8.86 16.84
CA VAL A 163 4.66 -7.77 16.10
C VAL A 163 4.21 -8.25 14.73
N TYR A 164 5.03 -9.05 14.02
CA TYR A 164 4.63 -9.63 12.74
C TYR A 164 3.43 -10.58 12.88
N LEU A 165 3.43 -11.45 13.89
CA LEU A 165 2.29 -12.34 14.15
C LEU A 165 1.02 -11.55 14.46
N MET A 166 1.09 -10.53 15.30
CA MET A 166 -0.04 -9.63 15.58
C MET A 166 -0.54 -8.94 14.30
N THR A 167 0.37 -8.48 13.47
CA THR A 167 0.02 -7.83 12.19
C THR A 167 -0.60 -8.84 11.22
N ILE A 168 -0.03 -10.03 11.07
CA ILE A 168 -0.55 -11.09 10.20
C ILE A 168 -1.97 -11.49 10.62
N LEU A 169 -2.19 -11.73 11.90
CA LEU A 169 -3.49 -12.15 12.40
C LEU A 169 -4.53 -11.01 12.33
N GLY A 170 -4.16 -9.82 12.78
CA GLY A 170 -5.06 -8.66 12.79
C GLY A 170 -5.39 -8.15 11.38
N TYR A 171 -4.37 -7.82 10.60
CA TYR A 171 -4.57 -7.35 9.23
C TYR A 171 -5.08 -8.45 8.30
N GLY A 172 -4.59 -9.69 8.45
CA GLY A 172 -5.06 -10.82 7.66
C GLY A 172 -6.56 -11.06 7.83
N GLY A 173 -7.05 -11.07 9.08
CA GLY A 173 -8.48 -11.17 9.38
C GLY A 173 -9.28 -10.01 8.77
N THR A 174 -8.85 -8.78 8.99
CA THR A 174 -9.50 -7.57 8.46
C THR A 174 -9.55 -7.57 6.93
N PHE A 175 -8.45 -7.88 6.25
CA PHE A 175 -8.42 -7.94 4.79
C PHE A 175 -9.22 -9.11 4.20
N THR A 176 -9.29 -10.23 4.91
CA THR A 176 -10.17 -11.34 4.52
C THR A 176 -11.63 -10.89 4.54
N ALA A 177 -12.08 -10.32 5.65
CA ALA A 177 -13.44 -9.80 5.77
C ALA A 177 -13.74 -8.73 4.70
N PHE A 178 -12.82 -7.79 4.49
CA PHE A 178 -12.94 -6.72 3.48
C PHE A 178 -13.04 -7.26 2.05
N THR A 179 -12.23 -8.26 1.70
CA THR A 179 -12.22 -8.84 0.35
C THR A 179 -13.55 -9.50 -0.02
N TYR A 180 -14.20 -10.12 0.96
CA TYR A 180 -15.48 -10.81 0.75
C TYR A 180 -16.71 -9.96 1.10
N LEU A 181 -16.52 -8.74 1.60
CA LEU A 181 -17.63 -7.89 2.04
C LEU A 181 -18.61 -7.58 0.91
N ALA A 182 -18.13 -7.19 -0.27
CA ALA A 182 -19.00 -6.88 -1.39
C ALA A 182 -19.78 -8.11 -1.91
N PRO A 183 -19.16 -9.27 -2.18
CA PRO A 183 -19.87 -10.50 -2.50
C PRO A 183 -20.91 -10.90 -1.45
N ILE A 184 -20.56 -10.88 -0.16
CA ILE A 184 -21.51 -11.24 0.92
C ILE A 184 -22.70 -10.30 0.93
N LEU A 185 -22.50 -9.00 0.79
CA LEU A 185 -23.59 -8.03 0.75
C LEU A 185 -24.50 -8.21 -0.48
N GLN A 186 -23.95 -8.59 -1.64
CA GLN A 186 -24.73 -8.79 -2.86
C GLN A 186 -25.44 -10.14 -2.87
N GLU A 187 -24.70 -11.22 -2.61
CA GLU A 187 -25.16 -12.57 -2.87
C GLU A 187 -25.97 -13.14 -1.69
N GLU A 188 -25.55 -12.83 -0.43
CA GLU A 188 -26.19 -13.37 0.75
C GLU A 188 -27.21 -12.39 1.37
N ALA A 189 -26.88 -11.09 1.40
CA ALA A 189 -27.74 -10.08 2.03
C ALA A 189 -28.67 -9.35 1.03
N GLY A 190 -28.52 -9.57 -0.27
CA GLY A 190 -29.42 -9.03 -1.31
C GLY A 190 -29.35 -7.52 -1.51
N PHE A 191 -28.25 -6.86 -1.10
CA PHE A 191 -28.09 -5.42 -1.32
C PHE A 191 -27.89 -5.09 -2.80
N ALA A 192 -28.55 -4.02 -3.26
CA ALA A 192 -28.37 -3.51 -4.60
C ALA A 192 -26.89 -3.06 -4.83
N PRO A 193 -26.35 -3.25 -6.04
CA PRO A 193 -24.97 -2.83 -6.35
C PRO A 193 -24.67 -1.36 -6.02
N SER A 194 -25.63 -0.47 -6.18
CA SER A 194 -25.52 0.96 -5.85
C SER A 194 -25.32 1.21 -4.34
N ALA A 195 -25.92 0.39 -3.47
CA ALA A 195 -25.76 0.49 -2.02
C ALA A 195 -24.35 0.10 -1.55
N ILE A 196 -23.67 -0.78 -2.28
CA ILE A 196 -22.34 -1.28 -1.89
C ILE A 196 -21.31 -0.17 -1.89
N SER A 197 -21.31 0.73 -2.88
CA SER A 197 -20.39 1.87 -2.90
C SER A 197 -20.54 2.76 -1.66
N LEU A 198 -21.78 2.97 -1.20
CA LEU A 198 -22.05 3.73 0.03
C LEU A 198 -21.58 2.98 1.28
N ILE A 199 -21.84 1.67 1.35
CA ILE A 199 -21.38 0.83 2.46
C ILE A 199 -19.84 0.81 2.54
N MET A 200 -19.17 0.73 1.38
CA MET A 200 -17.70 0.83 1.31
C MET A 200 -17.18 2.20 1.75
N LEU A 201 -17.91 3.28 1.46
CA LEU A 201 -17.58 4.62 1.97
C LEU A 201 -17.67 4.66 3.51
N VAL A 202 -18.76 4.16 4.08
CA VAL A 202 -18.95 4.08 5.54
C VAL A 202 -17.84 3.23 6.17
N TYR A 203 -17.48 2.10 5.58
CA TYR A 203 -16.36 1.28 6.00
C TYR A 203 -15.04 2.07 6.00
N GLY A 204 -14.72 2.76 4.90
CA GLY A 204 -13.50 3.56 4.79
C GLY A 204 -13.43 4.68 5.83
N VAL A 205 -14.54 5.40 6.04
CA VAL A 205 -14.65 6.44 7.10
C VAL A 205 -14.43 5.82 8.49
N SER A 206 -15.04 4.65 8.76
CA SER A 206 -14.87 3.95 10.04
C SER A 206 -13.42 3.54 10.29
N VAL A 207 -12.72 3.07 9.26
CA VAL A 207 -11.27 2.76 9.34
C VAL A 207 -10.46 4.02 9.64
N ALA A 208 -10.73 5.15 8.98
CA ALA A 208 -10.04 6.41 9.23
C ALA A 208 -10.23 6.90 10.67
N VAL A 209 -11.47 6.87 11.15
CA VAL A 209 -11.82 7.23 12.54
C VAL A 209 -11.13 6.29 13.52
N GLY A 210 -11.20 4.97 13.27
CA GLY A 210 -10.56 3.95 14.09
C GLY A 210 -9.04 4.13 14.20
N ASN A 211 -8.37 4.46 13.09
CA ASN A 211 -6.94 4.73 13.07
C ASN A 211 -6.56 5.96 13.90
N ILE A 212 -7.32 7.06 13.79
CA ILE A 212 -7.07 8.28 14.55
C ILE A 212 -7.24 8.04 16.06
N TYR A 213 -8.34 7.39 16.47
CA TYR A 213 -8.59 7.11 17.88
C TYR A 213 -7.63 6.05 18.43
N GLY A 214 -7.37 4.99 17.67
CA GLY A 214 -6.42 3.94 18.04
C GLY A 214 -5.00 4.47 18.23
N GLY A 215 -4.53 5.37 17.35
CA GLY A 215 -3.24 6.03 17.49
C GLY A 215 -3.17 6.88 18.76
N LYS A 216 -4.18 7.72 19.04
CA LYS A 216 -4.24 8.53 20.27
C LYS A 216 -4.25 7.69 21.56
N LEU A 217 -4.94 6.55 21.55
CA LEU A 217 -4.98 5.63 22.70
C LEU A 217 -3.63 4.94 22.90
N ALA A 218 -2.95 4.55 21.82
CA ALA A 218 -1.61 3.95 21.86
C ALA A 218 -0.59 4.94 22.44
N ASP A 219 -0.61 6.20 22.01
CA ASP A 219 0.28 7.24 22.50
C ASP A 219 0.09 7.49 24.02
N LYS A 220 -1.18 7.56 24.49
CA LYS A 220 -1.46 7.70 25.92
C LYS A 220 -0.92 6.55 26.75
N LYS A 221 -1.07 5.30 26.30
CA LYS A 221 -0.53 4.13 27.00
C LYS A 221 1.00 4.11 27.00
N ALA A 222 1.64 4.49 25.89
CA ALA A 222 3.09 4.58 25.82
C ALA A 222 3.67 5.65 26.77
N GLN A 223 2.96 6.76 26.97
CA GLN A 223 3.36 7.81 27.93
C GLN A 223 3.16 7.38 29.39
N SER A 224 2.13 6.59 29.69
CA SER A 224 1.86 6.09 31.06
C SER A 224 2.78 4.94 31.48
N ALA A 225 3.54 4.34 30.55
CA ALA A 225 4.47 3.24 30.81
C ALA A 225 5.96 3.71 30.95
N ARG A 226 6.20 5.03 30.89
CA ARG A 226 7.48 5.69 31.15
C ARG A 226 7.47 6.35 32.50
#